data_066e85b53b92fe2ba2350a7eae1379a0
#
_entry.id   066e85b53b92fe2ba2350a7eae1379a0
#
_cell.length_a   1.000
_cell.length_b   1.000
_cell.length_c   1.000
_cell.angle_alpha   90.00
_cell.angle_beta   90.00
_cell.angle_gamma   90.00
#
_symmetry.space_group_name_H-M   'P 1'
#
loop_
_entity.id
_entity.type
_entity.pdbx_description
1 polymer ?
#
loop_
_entity_poly.entity_id
_entity_poly.type
_entity_poly.pdbx_seq_one_letter_code
_entity_poly.pdbx_strand_id
1 'polypeptide(L)'
;GRIAIVSVVFRLPKVWQANCRYADVAGELAANGITQPTPRAIADAVIAVRRRKLPDPAVLPNAGSFFHNPVVDREQANTLLAAHPGLPTYVQADGRVKLAAGWLIEQAGWKGRCLGPVGMYEKQALVLVNRGGATGADVLALMQAVQQDVAERFGVELTPEPVFL
;
A
#
# COMPACT_ATOMS: atom_id res chain seq x y z
N GLY A 1 13.75 -14.22 -9.60
CA GLY A 1 12.54 -14.69 -10.28
C GLY A 1 12.86 -15.25 -11.65
N ARG A 2 12.19 -16.38 -11.98
CA ARG A 2 12.37 -17.06 -13.29
C ARG A 2 11.09 -16.98 -14.13
N ILE A 3 10.10 -16.19 -13.73
CA ILE A 3 8.79 -16.14 -14.38
C ILE A 3 8.50 -14.71 -14.79
N ALA A 4 8.10 -14.54 -16.06
CA ALA A 4 7.53 -13.29 -16.57
C ALA A 4 6.05 -13.53 -16.88
N ILE A 5 5.15 -12.73 -16.31
CA ILE A 5 3.71 -12.78 -16.60
C ILE A 5 3.46 -11.96 -17.86
N VAL A 6 3.07 -12.62 -18.94
CA VAL A 6 2.82 -11.98 -20.24
C VAL A 6 1.34 -11.73 -20.53
N SER A 7 0.44 -12.40 -19.82
CA SER A 7 -1.01 -12.20 -19.95
C SER A 7 -1.74 -12.65 -18.69
N VAL A 8 -2.93 -12.08 -18.47
CA VAL A 8 -3.86 -12.48 -17.40
C VAL A 8 -5.25 -12.64 -17.99
N VAL A 9 -5.92 -13.76 -17.69
CA VAL A 9 -7.29 -14.04 -18.13
C VAL A 9 -8.23 -13.88 -16.94
N PHE A 10 -9.23 -13.00 -17.08
CA PHE A 10 -10.26 -12.78 -16.07
C PHE A 10 -11.55 -13.51 -16.45
N ARG A 11 -12.10 -14.29 -15.51
CA ARG A 11 -13.46 -14.83 -15.62
C ARG A 11 -14.41 -13.87 -14.93
N LEU A 12 -15.23 -13.17 -15.72
CA LEU A 12 -16.21 -12.22 -15.20
C LEU A 12 -17.61 -12.85 -15.17
N PRO A 13 -18.38 -12.66 -14.09
CA PRO A 13 -19.77 -13.13 -14.04
C PRO A 13 -20.65 -12.29 -14.99
N LYS A 14 -21.60 -12.94 -15.67
CA LYS A 14 -22.57 -12.23 -16.53
C LYS A 14 -23.57 -11.41 -15.71
N VAL A 15 -23.94 -11.91 -14.53
CA VAL A 15 -24.76 -11.15 -13.57
C VAL A 15 -23.84 -10.32 -12.72
N TRP A 16 -23.90 -9.01 -12.91
CA TRP A 16 -23.05 -8.09 -12.18
C TRP A 16 -23.58 -7.84 -10.76
N GLN A 17 -22.67 -7.79 -9.79
CA GLN A 17 -22.94 -7.40 -8.41
C GLN A 17 -21.94 -6.35 -7.97
N ALA A 18 -22.42 -5.26 -7.36
CA ALA A 18 -21.58 -4.21 -6.84
C ALA A 18 -20.70 -4.72 -5.70
N ASN A 19 -19.37 -4.47 -5.80
CA ASN A 19 -18.45 -4.71 -4.70
C ASN A 19 -17.88 -3.36 -4.22
N CYS A 20 -18.47 -2.82 -3.15
CA CYS A 20 -18.09 -1.56 -2.53
C CYS A 20 -17.44 -1.76 -1.15
N ARG A 21 -16.79 -2.91 -0.91
CA ARG A 21 -16.17 -3.23 0.39
C ARG A 21 -14.97 -2.33 0.73
N TYR A 22 -14.38 -1.70 -0.27
CA TYR A 22 -13.27 -0.77 -0.06
C TYR A 22 -13.83 0.57 0.42
N ALA A 23 -13.51 0.96 1.66
CA ALA A 23 -14.11 2.11 2.34
C ALA A 23 -13.99 3.42 1.56
N ASP A 24 -12.84 3.68 0.91
CA ASP A 24 -12.65 4.89 0.11
C ASP A 24 -13.58 4.94 -1.11
N VAL A 25 -13.83 3.80 -1.76
CA VAL A 25 -14.75 3.72 -2.90
C VAL A 25 -16.19 3.92 -2.43
N ALA A 26 -16.57 3.28 -1.32
CA ALA A 26 -17.88 3.50 -0.71
C ALA A 26 -18.08 4.97 -0.33
N GLY A 27 -17.08 5.60 0.29
CA GLY A 27 -17.09 7.02 0.64
C GLY A 27 -17.21 7.93 -0.58
N GLU A 28 -16.49 7.65 -1.67
CA GLU A 28 -16.56 8.41 -2.91
C GLU A 28 -17.94 8.31 -3.57
N LEU A 29 -18.54 7.12 -3.60
CA LEU A 29 -19.90 6.90 -4.11
C LEU A 29 -20.93 7.65 -3.26
N ALA A 30 -20.82 7.58 -1.94
CA ALA A 30 -21.71 8.28 -1.01
C ALA A 30 -21.60 9.81 -1.17
N ALA A 31 -20.38 10.34 -1.29
CA ALA A 31 -20.14 11.79 -1.51
C ALA A 31 -20.78 12.29 -2.82
N ASN A 32 -20.93 11.42 -3.81
CA ASN A 32 -21.60 11.73 -5.08
C ASN A 32 -23.08 11.34 -5.08
N GLY A 33 -23.69 10.98 -3.93
CA GLY A 33 -25.10 10.63 -3.80
C GLY A 33 -25.51 9.31 -4.50
N ILE A 34 -24.54 8.43 -4.81
CA ILE A 34 -24.77 7.20 -5.56
C ILE A 34 -25.07 6.06 -4.58
N THR A 35 -26.36 5.72 -4.44
CA THR A 35 -26.83 4.64 -3.56
C THR A 35 -26.94 3.28 -4.28
N GLN A 36 -27.14 3.29 -5.60
CA GLN A 36 -27.17 2.10 -6.45
C GLN A 36 -26.11 2.22 -7.55
N PRO A 37 -24.85 1.88 -7.26
CA PRO A 37 -23.76 2.12 -8.19
C PRO A 37 -23.84 1.19 -9.40
N THR A 38 -23.60 1.74 -10.59
CA THR A 38 -23.35 0.98 -11.81
C THR A 38 -21.89 0.56 -11.90
N PRO A 39 -21.51 -0.38 -12.79
CA PRO A 39 -20.09 -0.71 -13.05
C PRO A 39 -19.25 0.54 -13.39
N ARG A 40 -19.81 1.44 -14.17
CA ARG A 40 -19.16 2.70 -14.56
C ARG A 40 -18.94 3.61 -13.34
N ALA A 41 -19.94 3.78 -12.50
CA ALA A 41 -19.83 4.60 -11.29
C ALA A 41 -18.75 4.09 -10.34
N ILE A 42 -18.62 2.75 -10.17
CA ILE A 42 -17.55 2.14 -9.38
C ILE A 42 -16.18 2.41 -10.03
N ALA A 43 -16.05 2.24 -11.35
CA ALA A 43 -14.80 2.50 -12.04
C ALA A 43 -14.38 3.97 -11.89
N ASP A 44 -15.30 4.92 -12.06
CA ASP A 44 -15.03 6.35 -11.90
C ASP A 44 -14.63 6.69 -10.45
N ALA A 45 -15.32 6.11 -9.45
CA ALA A 45 -14.95 6.26 -8.04
C ALA A 45 -13.56 5.72 -7.74
N VAL A 46 -13.20 4.53 -8.25
CA VAL A 46 -11.85 3.96 -8.11
C VAL A 46 -10.80 4.88 -8.74
N ILE A 47 -11.06 5.41 -9.95
CA ILE A 47 -10.16 6.35 -10.62
C ILE A 47 -9.97 7.62 -9.79
N ALA A 48 -11.05 8.21 -9.27
CA ALA A 48 -11.01 9.42 -8.46
C ALA A 48 -10.19 9.19 -7.17
N VAL A 49 -10.44 8.11 -6.44
CA VAL A 49 -9.70 7.74 -5.24
C VAL A 49 -8.21 7.55 -5.54
N ARG A 50 -7.88 6.81 -6.61
CA ARG A 50 -6.48 6.56 -7.00
C ARG A 50 -5.75 7.84 -7.38
N ARG A 51 -6.35 8.71 -8.19
CA ARG A 51 -5.76 10.01 -8.58
C ARG A 51 -5.50 10.91 -7.39
N ARG A 52 -6.34 10.86 -6.36
CA ARG A 52 -6.18 11.65 -5.14
C ARG A 52 -5.06 11.12 -4.25
N LYS A 53 -4.90 9.78 -4.15
CA LYS A 53 -4.00 9.12 -3.22
C LYS A 53 -2.64 8.74 -3.80
N LEU A 54 -2.55 8.48 -5.10
CA LEU A 54 -1.35 7.96 -5.73
C LEU A 54 -0.73 8.98 -6.68
N PRO A 55 0.60 9.04 -6.76
CA PRO A 55 1.27 9.89 -7.73
C PRO A 55 1.09 9.31 -9.14
N ASP A 56 0.92 10.19 -10.12
CA ASP A 56 0.97 9.81 -11.54
C ASP A 56 2.43 9.44 -11.89
N PRO A 57 2.72 8.22 -12.32
CA PRO A 57 4.10 7.79 -12.62
C PRO A 57 4.72 8.55 -13.80
N ALA A 58 3.93 9.17 -14.67
CA ALA A 58 4.43 10.05 -15.73
C ALA A 58 4.95 11.39 -15.21
N VAL A 59 4.46 11.83 -14.04
CA VAL A 59 4.84 13.09 -13.40
C VAL A 59 5.85 12.85 -12.27
N LEU A 60 5.60 11.84 -11.44
CA LEU A 60 6.44 11.47 -10.32
C LEU A 60 6.72 9.95 -10.38
N PRO A 61 7.87 9.54 -10.94
CA PRO A 61 8.22 8.13 -11.13
C PRO A 61 8.15 7.35 -9.81
N ASN A 62 7.48 6.20 -9.86
CA ASN A 62 7.29 5.33 -8.71
C ASN A 62 7.03 3.89 -9.17
N ALA A 63 7.13 2.94 -8.25
CA ALA A 63 6.84 1.52 -8.50
C ALA A 63 5.54 1.04 -7.82
N GLY A 64 4.66 1.96 -7.41
CA GLY A 64 3.48 1.65 -6.61
C GLY A 64 3.82 1.33 -5.16
N SER A 65 3.09 0.39 -4.54
CA SER A 65 3.42 -0.10 -3.20
C SER A 65 4.80 -0.74 -3.20
N PHE A 66 5.68 -0.27 -2.32
CA PHE A 66 7.08 -0.73 -2.32
C PHE A 66 7.32 -1.92 -1.37
N PHE A 67 6.52 -2.04 -0.33
CA PHE A 67 6.62 -3.13 0.63
C PHE A 67 5.34 -3.96 0.68
N HIS A 68 5.49 -5.27 0.90
CA HIS A 68 4.37 -6.12 1.25
C HIS A 68 3.80 -5.75 2.62
N ASN A 69 2.50 -5.94 2.80
CA ASN A 69 1.90 -5.91 4.12
C ASN A 69 2.39 -7.12 4.92
N PRO A 70 3.13 -6.94 6.04
CA PRO A 70 3.70 -8.06 6.78
C PRO A 70 2.60 -8.90 7.43
N VAL A 71 2.86 -10.21 7.51
CA VAL A 71 1.97 -11.17 8.17
C VAL A 71 2.70 -11.73 9.38
N VAL A 72 2.13 -11.50 10.55
CA VAL A 72 2.68 -11.91 11.85
C VAL A 72 1.76 -12.92 12.53
N ASP A 73 2.24 -13.60 13.56
CA ASP A 73 1.39 -14.43 14.39
C ASP A 73 0.41 -13.60 15.23
N ARG A 74 -0.57 -14.27 15.83
CA ARG A 74 -1.63 -13.60 16.60
C ARG A 74 -1.10 -12.95 17.88
N GLU A 75 -0.08 -13.53 18.51
CA GLU A 75 0.49 -13.02 19.76
C GLU A 75 1.22 -11.69 19.52
N GLN A 76 2.07 -11.65 18.49
CA GLN A 76 2.74 -10.43 18.07
C GLN A 76 1.74 -9.35 17.66
N ALA A 77 0.69 -9.72 16.91
CA ALA A 77 -0.36 -8.77 16.51
C ALA A 77 -1.12 -8.19 17.73
N ASN A 78 -1.44 -9.01 18.72
CA ASN A 78 -2.13 -8.56 19.94
C ASN A 78 -1.23 -7.60 20.75
N THR A 79 0.05 -7.91 20.88
CA THR A 79 1.03 -7.03 21.55
C THR A 79 1.12 -5.67 20.84
N LEU A 80 1.20 -5.67 19.51
CA LEU A 80 1.21 -4.44 18.72
C LEU A 80 -0.07 -3.65 18.84
N LEU A 81 -1.24 -4.30 18.82
CA LEU A 81 -2.54 -3.63 18.95
C LEU A 81 -2.75 -3.04 20.35
N ALA A 82 -2.24 -3.70 21.41
CA ALA A 82 -2.28 -3.15 22.77
C ALA A 82 -1.45 -1.86 22.87
N ALA A 83 -0.28 -1.80 22.23
CA ALA A 83 0.58 -0.62 22.21
C ALA A 83 0.11 0.45 21.18
N HIS A 84 -0.54 0.00 20.10
CA HIS A 84 -0.95 0.84 18.96
C HIS A 84 -2.39 0.51 18.51
N PRO A 85 -3.44 0.97 19.24
CA PRO A 85 -4.83 0.61 18.92
C PRO A 85 -5.32 1.06 17.53
N GLY A 86 -4.63 2.05 16.93
CA GLY A 86 -4.93 2.56 15.59
C GLY A 86 -4.32 1.75 14.43
N LEU A 87 -3.56 0.68 14.70
CA LEU A 87 -2.93 -0.15 13.66
C LEU A 87 -3.99 -0.96 12.89
N PRO A 88 -4.19 -0.73 11.59
CA PRO A 88 -5.13 -1.53 10.80
C PRO A 88 -4.60 -2.95 10.62
N THR A 89 -5.44 -3.93 10.92
CA THR A 89 -5.09 -5.36 10.86
C THR A 89 -6.16 -6.17 10.14
N TYR A 90 -5.75 -7.29 9.53
CA TYR A 90 -6.63 -8.16 8.74
C TYR A 90 -6.32 -9.63 9.05
N VAL A 91 -7.24 -10.31 9.73
CA VAL A 91 -7.10 -11.74 10.05
C VAL A 91 -7.07 -12.55 8.76
N GLN A 92 -6.10 -13.46 8.64
CA GLN A 92 -5.94 -14.36 7.51
C GLN A 92 -6.66 -15.69 7.77
N ALA A 93 -6.90 -16.47 6.72
CA ALA A 93 -7.59 -17.76 6.81
C ALA A 93 -6.85 -18.78 7.68
N ASP A 94 -5.53 -18.67 7.79
CA ASP A 94 -4.66 -19.51 8.63
C ASP A 94 -4.52 -19.03 10.09
N GLY A 95 -5.27 -17.99 10.46
CA GLY A 95 -5.28 -17.41 11.81
C GLY A 95 -4.17 -16.38 12.07
N ARG A 96 -3.21 -16.21 11.16
CA ARG A 96 -2.22 -15.12 11.23
C ARG A 96 -2.86 -13.77 10.96
N VAL A 97 -2.14 -12.71 11.21
CA VAL A 97 -2.65 -11.34 11.09
C VAL A 97 -1.76 -10.53 10.15
N LYS A 98 -2.37 -9.99 9.10
CA LYS A 98 -1.71 -9.06 8.19
C LYS A 98 -1.82 -7.64 8.72
N LEU A 99 -0.69 -6.94 8.82
CA LEU A 99 -0.58 -5.56 9.29
C LEU A 99 -0.51 -4.59 8.10
N ALA A 100 -1.00 -3.37 8.28
CA ALA A 100 -0.89 -2.32 7.26
C ALA A 100 0.52 -1.73 7.24
N ALA A 101 1.38 -2.13 6.28
CA ALA A 101 2.73 -1.61 6.13
C ALA A 101 2.76 -0.08 5.98
N GLY A 102 1.82 0.49 5.22
CA GLY A 102 1.72 1.94 5.06
C GLY A 102 1.52 2.68 6.38
N TRP A 103 0.76 2.12 7.32
CA TRP A 103 0.60 2.68 8.65
C TRP A 103 1.90 2.60 9.47
N LEU A 104 2.58 1.45 9.45
CA LEU A 104 3.86 1.27 10.16
C LEU A 104 4.91 2.27 9.67
N ILE A 105 5.03 2.43 8.35
CA ILE A 105 5.95 3.38 7.71
C ILE A 105 5.59 4.83 8.07
N GLU A 106 4.31 5.18 8.06
CA GLU A 106 3.83 6.51 8.46
C GLU A 106 4.14 6.80 9.92
N GLN A 107 3.88 5.86 10.84
CA GLN A 107 4.19 6.00 12.25
C GLN A 107 5.70 6.02 12.54
N ALA A 108 6.52 5.38 11.72
CA ALA A 108 7.98 5.49 11.77
C ALA A 108 8.50 6.85 11.25
N GLY A 109 7.61 7.75 10.80
CA GLY A 109 7.97 9.11 10.38
C GLY A 109 8.46 9.23 8.94
N TRP A 110 8.19 8.22 8.10
CA TRP A 110 8.66 8.20 6.72
C TRP A 110 7.68 8.81 5.71
N LYS A 111 6.43 9.02 6.05
CA LYS A 111 5.45 9.66 5.14
C LYS A 111 5.90 11.06 4.74
N GLY A 112 6.14 11.28 3.45
CA GLY A 112 6.66 12.53 2.89
C GLY A 112 8.15 12.78 3.12
N ARG A 113 8.85 11.91 3.87
CA ARG A 113 10.29 12.03 4.13
C ARG A 113 11.10 11.50 2.96
N CYS A 114 12.20 12.21 2.65
CA CYS A 114 13.16 11.85 1.61
C CYS A 114 14.51 11.46 2.22
N LEU A 115 15.26 10.63 1.48
CA LEU A 115 16.66 10.36 1.67
C LEU A 115 17.35 10.57 0.30
N GLY A 116 18.03 11.70 0.13
CA GLY A 116 18.56 12.10 -1.17
C GLY A 116 17.42 12.29 -2.21
N PRO A 117 17.55 11.74 -3.43
CA PRO A 117 16.59 11.95 -4.52
C PRO A 117 15.37 11.03 -4.44
N VAL A 118 15.27 10.15 -3.44
CA VAL A 118 14.13 9.23 -3.23
C VAL A 118 13.42 9.53 -1.93
N GLY A 119 12.14 9.13 -1.82
CA GLY A 119 11.37 9.31 -0.59
C GLY A 119 10.11 8.47 -0.56
N MET A 120 9.44 8.44 0.61
CA MET A 120 8.09 7.89 0.72
C MET A 120 7.08 9.00 0.42
N TYR A 121 6.04 8.66 -0.36
CA TYR A 121 5.08 9.66 -0.85
C TYR A 121 4.23 10.26 0.27
N GLU A 122 4.00 11.58 0.19
CA GLU A 122 3.31 12.35 1.24
C GLU A 122 1.82 12.01 1.40
N LYS A 123 1.16 11.43 0.37
CA LYS A 123 -0.25 11.04 0.46
C LYS A 123 -0.44 9.54 0.71
N GLN A 124 0.61 8.73 0.46
CA GLN A 124 0.59 7.29 0.67
C GLN A 124 2.00 6.79 1.04
N ALA A 125 2.23 6.57 2.33
CA ALA A 125 3.53 6.21 2.88
C ALA A 125 4.10 4.88 2.34
N LEU A 126 3.28 4.04 1.70
CA LEU A 126 3.72 2.77 1.11
C LEU A 126 4.35 2.95 -0.29
N VAL A 127 4.21 4.13 -0.90
CA VAL A 127 4.71 4.40 -2.26
C VAL A 127 6.06 5.09 -2.19
N LEU A 128 7.11 4.42 -2.70
CA LEU A 128 8.42 5.00 -2.89
C LEU A 128 8.45 5.78 -4.21
N VAL A 129 8.91 7.02 -4.14
CA VAL A 129 8.96 7.94 -5.28
C VAL A 129 10.40 8.36 -5.59
N ASN A 130 10.69 8.56 -6.89
CA ASN A 130 11.92 9.15 -7.38
C ASN A 130 11.66 10.63 -7.74
N ARG A 131 12.32 11.54 -7.05
CA ARG A 131 12.18 12.99 -7.27
C ARG A 131 13.15 13.54 -8.32
N GLY A 132 13.85 12.66 -8.99
CA GLY A 132 14.75 12.94 -10.11
C GLY A 132 16.19 12.53 -9.83
N GLY A 133 16.82 11.87 -10.81
CA GLY A 133 18.22 11.50 -10.78
C GLY A 133 18.61 10.38 -9.81
N ALA A 134 17.64 9.66 -9.24
CA ALA A 134 17.91 8.55 -8.32
C ALA A 134 18.56 7.35 -9.03
N THR A 135 19.51 6.73 -8.36
CA THR A 135 20.11 5.46 -8.71
C THR A 135 19.45 4.30 -7.96
N GLY A 136 19.72 3.05 -8.37
CA GLY A 136 19.31 1.87 -7.60
C GLY A 136 19.91 1.84 -6.19
N ALA A 137 21.10 2.38 -6.01
CA ALA A 137 21.74 2.49 -4.69
C ALA A 137 20.97 3.44 -3.75
N ASP A 138 20.43 4.55 -4.26
CA ASP A 138 19.60 5.47 -3.48
C ASP A 138 18.31 4.80 -3.03
N VAL A 139 17.68 4.00 -3.92
CA VAL A 139 16.49 3.23 -3.60
C VAL A 139 16.77 2.20 -2.51
N LEU A 140 17.89 1.47 -2.62
CA LEU A 140 18.31 0.49 -1.60
C LEU A 140 18.59 1.15 -0.25
N ALA A 141 19.27 2.29 -0.23
CA ALA A 141 19.56 3.03 0.99
C ALA A 141 18.26 3.47 1.70
N LEU A 142 17.29 4.05 0.97
CA LEU A 142 15.99 4.42 1.53
C LEU A 142 15.22 3.19 2.03
N MET A 143 15.20 2.10 1.25
CA MET A 143 14.55 0.84 1.64
C MET A 143 15.09 0.34 2.98
N GLN A 144 16.42 0.25 3.13
CA GLN A 144 17.08 -0.23 4.34
C GLN A 144 16.80 0.68 5.55
N ALA A 145 16.82 1.99 5.35
CA ALA A 145 16.50 2.95 6.42
C ALA A 145 15.05 2.80 6.91
N VAL A 146 14.09 2.64 5.98
CA VAL A 146 12.68 2.39 6.33
C VAL A 146 12.52 1.06 7.06
N GLN A 147 13.16 -0.01 6.57
CA GLN A 147 13.12 -1.33 7.21
C GLN A 147 13.68 -1.28 8.63
N GLN A 148 14.82 -0.63 8.83
CA GLN A 148 15.46 -0.48 10.13
C GLN A 148 14.55 0.27 11.11
N ASP A 149 14.06 1.45 10.76
CA ASP A 149 13.23 2.28 11.65
C ASP A 149 11.92 1.54 12.03
N VAL A 150 11.32 0.79 11.09
CA VAL A 150 10.12 -0.01 11.37
C VAL A 150 10.43 -1.20 12.26
N ALA A 151 11.55 -1.91 12.02
CA ALA A 151 11.97 -3.04 12.84
C ALA A 151 12.32 -2.59 14.28
N GLU A 152 13.05 -1.50 14.44
CA GLU A 152 13.42 -0.95 15.75
C GLU A 152 12.18 -0.50 16.55
N ARG A 153 11.21 0.12 15.87
CA ARG A 153 10.04 0.67 16.55
C ARG A 153 8.93 -0.34 16.85
N PHE A 154 8.73 -1.31 15.96
CA PHE A 154 7.58 -2.24 16.04
C PHE A 154 7.98 -3.72 16.13
N GLY A 155 9.26 -4.06 15.99
CA GLY A 155 9.70 -5.45 15.92
C GLY A 155 9.15 -6.18 14.68
N VAL A 156 8.87 -5.45 13.58
CA VAL A 156 8.26 -5.99 12.36
C VAL A 156 9.21 -5.79 11.18
N GLU A 157 9.52 -6.87 10.48
CA GLU A 157 10.32 -6.82 9.26
C GLU A 157 9.44 -6.53 8.03
N LEU A 158 9.86 -5.54 7.22
CA LEU A 158 9.24 -5.23 5.95
C LEU A 158 9.96 -5.93 4.80
N THR A 159 9.21 -6.56 3.90
CA THR A 159 9.75 -7.20 2.69
C THR A 159 9.39 -6.36 1.46
N PRO A 160 10.36 -5.97 0.60
CA PRO A 160 10.06 -5.23 -0.61
C PRO A 160 9.30 -6.10 -1.62
N GLU A 161 8.36 -5.48 -2.37
CA GLU A 161 7.67 -6.11 -3.50
C GLU A 161 8.55 -6.16 -4.77
N PRO A 162 9.33 -5.10 -5.10
CA PRO A 162 10.22 -5.12 -6.25
C PRO A 162 11.32 -6.17 -6.11
N VAL A 163 11.63 -6.81 -7.22
CA VAL A 163 12.76 -7.74 -7.33
C VAL A 163 14.00 -6.96 -7.75
N PHE A 164 15.05 -7.04 -6.97
CA PHE A 164 16.36 -6.48 -7.30
C PHE A 164 17.14 -7.48 -8.15
N LEU A 165 17.69 -7.02 -9.27
CA LEU A 165 18.45 -7.82 -10.24
C LEU A 165 19.93 -7.47 -10.18
#